data_d838dbf04221a6b3c274e12bab193b82
#
_entry.id   d838dbf04221a6b3c274e12bab193b82
#
_cell.length_a   1.000
_cell.length_b   1.000
_cell.length_c   1.000
_cell.angle_alpha   90.00
_cell.angle_beta   90.00
_cell.angle_gamma   90.00
#
_symmetry.space_group_name_H-M   'P 1'
#
loop_
_entity.id
_entity.type
_entity.pdbx_description
1 polymer ?
#
loop_
_entity_poly.entity_id
_entity_poly.type
_entity_poly.pdbx_seq_one_letter_code
_entity_poly.pdbx_strand_id
1 'polypeptide(L)'
;MKILVLNSGSSSLKYQVIDMENNETIAKGYFERIGQPNSFLSHKVHGRKHKFEIEAKDHEEAIAFVLNRLTNDHYGVIKSLEELEAIGHRIVHGGEKFSDAVLITDEVIEEIKKCSDLAPLHNPAAVLGIEACKKVVPNMKMVAVFDTAFHQTIPKERYIYPVPYKYYEKYGVRKYGFHGTSPVSYTHLTLPTT
;
A
#
# COMPACT_ATOMS: atom_id res chain seq x y z
N MET A 1 -9.69 0.10 17.28
CA MET A 1 -9.33 -0.61 16.00
C MET A 1 -8.03 -0.04 15.45
N LYS A 2 -6.99 -0.87 15.28
CA LYS A 2 -5.70 -0.42 14.74
C LYS A 2 -5.44 -1.07 13.39
N ILE A 3 -4.96 -0.30 12.42
CA ILE A 3 -4.68 -0.75 11.06
C ILE A 3 -3.23 -0.38 10.71
N LEU A 4 -2.50 -1.32 10.13
CA LEU A 4 -1.20 -1.07 9.52
C LEU A 4 -1.41 -0.78 8.03
N VAL A 5 -0.91 0.34 7.55
CA VAL A 5 -0.93 0.71 6.12
C VAL A 5 0.48 0.59 5.56
N LEU A 6 0.62 -0.13 4.45
CA LEU A 6 1.88 -0.38 3.76
C LEU A 6 1.86 0.18 2.34
N ASN A 7 3.00 0.75 1.95
CA ASN A 7 3.28 1.16 0.58
C ASN A 7 4.68 0.66 0.21
N SER A 8 4.71 -0.42 -0.56
CA SER A 8 5.94 -1.11 -0.97
C SER A 8 6.46 -0.56 -2.29
N GLY A 9 7.72 -0.11 -2.30
CA GLY A 9 8.49 0.20 -3.49
C GLY A 9 9.49 -0.92 -3.79
N SER A 10 10.21 -0.84 -4.90
CA SER A 10 11.17 -1.87 -5.31
C SER A 10 12.29 -2.13 -4.28
N SER A 11 12.77 -1.10 -3.61
CA SER A 11 13.80 -1.18 -2.56
C SER A 11 13.44 -0.37 -1.31
N SER A 12 12.15 -0.11 -1.10
CA SER A 12 11.67 0.70 0.03
C SER A 12 10.31 0.21 0.52
N LEU A 13 10.00 0.53 1.77
CA LEU A 13 8.72 0.25 2.39
C LEU A 13 8.34 1.45 3.25
N LYS A 14 7.21 2.08 2.99
CA LYS A 14 6.62 3.09 3.88
C LYS A 14 5.46 2.48 4.64
N TYR A 15 5.30 2.86 5.91
CA TYR A 15 4.22 2.36 6.73
C TYR A 15 3.68 3.40 7.70
N GLN A 16 2.42 3.18 8.10
CA GLN A 16 1.76 3.91 9.17
C GLN A 16 0.89 2.95 9.97
N VAL A 17 0.85 3.11 11.28
CA VAL A 17 -0.16 2.48 12.15
C VAL A 17 -1.16 3.56 12.53
N ILE A 18 -2.42 3.32 12.22
CA ILE A 18 -3.51 4.25 12.45
C ILE A 18 -4.43 3.66 13.52
N ASP A 19 -4.70 4.42 14.56
CA ASP A 19 -5.79 4.13 15.48
C ASP A 19 -7.07 4.77 14.92
N MET A 20 -7.98 3.90 14.47
CA MET A 20 -9.21 4.32 13.82
C MET A 20 -10.27 4.86 14.78
N GLU A 21 -10.10 4.67 16.09
CA GLU A 21 -11.02 5.25 17.10
C GLU A 21 -10.83 6.77 17.20
N ASN A 22 -9.56 7.20 17.12
CA ASN A 22 -9.20 8.62 17.23
C ASN A 22 -8.79 9.22 15.87
N ASN A 23 -8.74 8.44 14.80
CA ASN A 23 -8.17 8.82 13.49
C ASN A 23 -6.72 9.36 13.60
N GLU A 24 -5.92 8.77 14.49
CA GLU A 24 -4.55 9.21 14.75
C GLU A 24 -3.53 8.25 14.19
N THR A 25 -2.47 8.79 13.58
CA THR A 25 -1.27 8.03 13.25
C THR A 25 -0.41 7.86 14.49
N ILE A 26 -0.42 6.67 15.11
CA ILE A 26 0.32 6.39 16.34
C ILE A 26 1.78 5.97 16.10
N ALA A 27 2.09 5.43 14.93
CA ALA A 27 3.46 5.21 14.46
C ALA A 27 3.54 5.35 12.95
N LYS A 28 4.69 5.79 12.44
CA LYS A 28 4.98 5.79 11.00
C LYS A 28 6.47 5.68 10.73
N GLY A 29 6.80 5.22 9.55
CA GLY A 29 8.21 5.13 9.17
C GLY A 29 8.40 4.73 7.72
N TYR A 30 9.66 4.63 7.38
CA TYR A 30 10.09 4.15 6.08
C TYR A 30 11.36 3.33 6.21
N PHE A 31 11.41 2.24 5.49
CA PHE A 31 12.59 1.42 5.30
C PHE A 31 13.15 1.74 3.92
N GLU A 32 14.43 1.99 3.81
CA GLU A 32 15.09 2.33 2.56
C GLU A 32 16.26 1.40 2.27
N ARG A 33 16.56 1.23 0.97
CA ARG A 33 17.66 0.41 0.46
C ARG A 33 17.51 -1.08 0.81
N ILE A 34 16.29 -1.58 0.84
CA ILE A 34 16.02 -3.02 1.01
C ILE A 34 16.75 -3.80 -0.09
N GLY A 35 17.48 -4.84 0.27
CA GLY A 35 18.33 -5.62 -0.62
C GLY A 35 19.63 -4.95 -1.05
N GLN A 36 20.00 -3.84 -0.41
CA GLN A 36 21.20 -3.07 -0.72
C GLN A 36 22.04 -2.81 0.56
N PRO A 37 23.35 -2.54 0.41
CA PRO A 37 24.18 -2.12 1.55
C PRO A 37 23.67 -0.83 2.20
N ASN A 38 23.90 -0.71 3.53
CA ASN A 38 23.47 0.44 4.33
C ASN A 38 21.98 0.72 4.30
N SER A 39 21.17 -0.33 4.26
CA SER A 39 19.74 -0.20 4.45
C SER A 39 19.42 0.27 5.88
N PHE A 40 18.32 0.96 6.05
CA PHE A 40 17.93 1.51 7.34
C PHE A 40 16.43 1.68 7.47
N LEU A 41 15.96 1.60 8.71
CA LEU A 41 14.61 1.97 9.10
C LEU A 41 14.60 3.33 9.80
N SER A 42 13.79 4.27 9.31
CA SER A 42 13.39 5.46 10.05
C SER A 42 11.99 5.23 10.64
N HIS A 43 11.90 5.26 11.96
CA HIS A 43 10.67 5.00 12.73
C HIS A 43 10.33 6.23 13.56
N LYS A 44 9.11 6.74 13.41
CA LYS A 44 8.59 7.86 14.22
C LYS A 44 7.49 7.34 15.12
N VAL A 45 7.68 7.52 16.41
CA VAL A 45 6.77 7.10 17.48
C VAL A 45 6.86 8.11 18.64
N HIS A 46 5.75 8.36 19.35
CA HIS A 46 5.71 9.28 20.50
C HIS A 46 6.34 10.67 20.21
N GLY A 47 6.13 11.17 18.99
CA GLY A 47 6.68 12.45 18.54
C GLY A 47 8.19 12.43 18.20
N ARG A 48 8.91 11.34 18.45
CA ARG A 48 10.35 11.19 18.23
C ARG A 48 10.66 10.34 17.01
N LYS A 49 11.74 10.68 16.30
CA LYS A 49 12.24 9.91 15.17
C LYS A 49 13.49 9.12 15.59
N HIS A 50 13.45 7.82 15.30
CA HIS A 50 14.55 6.88 15.54
C HIS A 50 15.05 6.33 14.21
N LYS A 51 16.37 6.19 14.07
CA LYS A 51 16.99 5.57 12.90
C LYS A 51 17.68 4.29 13.34
N PHE A 52 17.39 3.19 12.65
CA PHE A 52 18.00 1.88 12.86
C PHE A 52 18.75 1.50 11.59
N GLU A 53 20.06 1.38 11.68
CA GLU A 53 20.88 0.84 10.60
C GLU A 53 20.81 -0.68 10.70
N ILE A 54 20.22 -1.30 9.70
CA ILE A 54 19.98 -2.73 9.66
C ILE A 54 19.95 -3.19 8.21
N GLU A 55 20.69 -4.25 7.92
CA GLU A 55 20.65 -4.88 6.61
C GLU A 55 19.43 -5.78 6.50
N ALA A 56 18.49 -5.41 5.63
CA ALA A 56 17.39 -6.26 5.20
C ALA A 56 17.65 -6.73 3.78
N LYS A 57 17.71 -8.03 3.58
CA LYS A 57 18.01 -8.64 2.26
C LYS A 57 16.84 -8.51 1.30
N ASP A 58 15.62 -8.49 1.84
CA ASP A 58 14.39 -8.44 1.08
C ASP A 58 13.25 -7.78 1.88
N HIS A 59 12.07 -7.71 1.27
CA HIS A 59 10.87 -7.15 1.90
C HIS A 59 10.37 -8.00 3.08
N GLU A 60 10.63 -9.29 3.09
CA GLU A 60 10.23 -10.18 4.19
C GLU A 60 10.97 -9.81 5.47
N GLU A 61 12.31 -9.69 5.39
CA GLU A 61 13.14 -9.24 6.52
C GLU A 61 12.78 -7.81 6.96
N ALA A 62 12.54 -6.90 6.01
CA ALA A 62 12.16 -5.53 6.31
C ALA A 62 10.82 -5.44 7.05
N ILE A 63 9.79 -6.18 6.60
CA ILE A 63 8.47 -6.22 7.23
C ILE A 63 8.56 -6.87 8.61
N ALA A 64 9.26 -7.99 8.74
CA ALA A 64 9.46 -8.64 10.02
C ALA A 64 10.12 -7.69 11.05
N PHE A 65 11.12 -6.91 10.60
CA PHE A 65 11.76 -5.92 11.46
C PHE A 65 10.81 -4.78 11.85
N VAL A 66 10.02 -4.26 10.92
CA VAL A 66 9.00 -3.23 11.21
C VAL A 66 8.01 -3.75 12.26
N LEU A 67 7.45 -4.94 12.06
CA LEU A 67 6.50 -5.54 13.00
C LEU A 67 7.11 -5.76 14.39
N ASN A 68 8.37 -6.18 14.46
CA ASN A 68 9.11 -6.28 15.71
C ASN A 68 9.29 -4.91 16.39
N ARG A 69 9.52 -3.83 15.64
CA ARG A 69 9.61 -2.49 16.23
C ARG A 69 8.25 -2.01 16.75
N LEU A 70 7.15 -2.35 16.09
CA LEU A 70 5.81 -1.97 16.53
C LEU A 70 5.40 -2.62 17.86
N THR A 71 5.95 -3.79 18.18
CA THR A 71 5.67 -4.54 19.42
C THR A 71 6.78 -4.39 20.48
N ASN A 72 7.82 -3.61 20.22
CA ASN A 72 8.94 -3.45 21.13
C ASN A 72 8.59 -2.57 22.33
N ASP A 73 9.09 -2.88 23.54
CA ASP A 73 8.77 -2.16 24.78
C ASP A 73 9.13 -0.66 24.76
N HIS A 74 10.17 -0.27 24.00
CA HIS A 74 10.65 1.13 23.96
C HIS A 74 10.16 1.91 22.75
N TYR A 75 9.91 1.23 21.62
CA TYR A 75 9.60 1.85 20.34
C TYR A 75 8.22 1.47 19.81
N GLY A 76 7.55 0.53 20.47
CA GLY A 76 6.27 0.00 20.02
C GLY A 76 5.08 0.90 20.38
N VAL A 77 3.97 0.62 19.72
CA VAL A 77 2.67 1.25 19.90
C VAL A 77 1.56 0.22 20.11
N ILE A 78 1.91 -1.07 20.05
CA ILE A 78 1.04 -2.21 20.28
C ILE A 78 1.79 -3.22 21.15
N LYS A 79 1.06 -3.97 21.97
CA LYS A 79 1.64 -5.03 22.83
C LYS A 79 1.86 -6.33 22.06
N SER A 80 0.99 -6.61 21.10
CA SER A 80 1.07 -7.78 20.23
C SER A 80 0.52 -7.46 18.85
N LEU A 81 0.86 -8.28 17.84
CA LEU A 81 0.34 -8.14 16.48
C LEU A 81 -1.17 -8.40 16.39
N GLU A 82 -1.76 -9.06 17.37
CA GLU A 82 -3.20 -9.32 17.46
C GLU A 82 -4.04 -8.04 17.65
N GLU A 83 -3.41 -6.94 18.10
CA GLU A 83 -4.05 -5.62 18.16
C GLU A 83 -4.25 -4.99 16.77
N LEU A 84 -3.56 -5.49 15.74
CA LEU A 84 -3.79 -5.08 14.36
C LEU A 84 -4.94 -5.91 13.78
N GLU A 85 -5.99 -5.25 13.33
CA GLU A 85 -7.15 -5.91 12.73
C GLU A 85 -6.97 -6.21 11.24
N ALA A 86 -6.17 -5.38 10.55
CA ALA A 86 -5.87 -5.55 9.14
C ALA A 86 -4.58 -4.84 8.72
N ILE A 87 -4.06 -5.25 7.55
CA ILE A 87 -3.00 -4.54 6.83
C ILE A 87 -3.60 -4.03 5.51
N GLY A 88 -3.55 -2.71 5.31
CA GLY A 88 -3.90 -2.07 4.05
C GLY A 88 -2.67 -1.95 3.15
N HIS A 89 -2.78 -2.40 1.90
CA HIS A 89 -1.74 -2.28 0.87
C HIS A 89 -2.16 -1.28 -0.19
N ARG A 90 -1.32 -0.26 -0.44
CA ARG A 90 -1.51 0.64 -1.57
C ARG A 90 -1.04 -0.05 -2.85
N ILE A 91 -1.92 -0.12 -3.84
CA ILE A 91 -1.67 -0.66 -5.18
C ILE A 91 -1.85 0.46 -6.19
N VAL A 92 -0.83 0.66 -7.04
CA VAL A 92 -0.86 1.78 -8.00
C VAL A 92 -1.88 1.55 -9.11
N HIS A 93 -1.98 0.33 -9.64
CA HIS A 93 -2.86 0.07 -10.78
C HIS A 93 -3.76 -1.15 -10.55
N GLY A 94 -5.06 -0.91 -10.54
CA GLY A 94 -6.09 -1.94 -10.41
C GLY A 94 -6.79 -2.32 -11.73
N GLY A 95 -6.32 -1.78 -12.87
CA GLY A 95 -6.98 -1.99 -14.16
C GLY A 95 -8.39 -1.41 -14.16
N GLU A 96 -9.28 -2.04 -14.89
CA GLU A 96 -10.71 -1.73 -14.93
C GLU A 96 -11.52 -2.58 -13.94
N LYS A 97 -10.87 -3.54 -13.25
CA LYS A 97 -11.54 -4.54 -12.44
C LYS A 97 -11.83 -4.08 -11.02
N PHE A 98 -11.02 -3.18 -10.49
CA PHE A 98 -11.13 -2.73 -9.11
C PHE A 98 -11.58 -1.27 -9.03
N SER A 99 -12.82 -1.07 -8.62
CA SER A 99 -13.42 0.25 -8.38
C SER A 99 -13.49 0.62 -6.89
N ASP A 100 -13.08 -0.30 -6.01
CA ASP A 100 -13.12 -0.12 -4.56
C ASP A 100 -12.00 -0.91 -3.88
N ALA A 101 -11.84 -0.74 -2.58
CA ALA A 101 -10.95 -1.54 -1.76
C ALA A 101 -11.48 -2.99 -1.65
N VAL A 102 -10.58 -3.97 -1.72
CA VAL A 102 -10.94 -5.39 -1.69
C VAL A 102 -10.05 -6.17 -0.72
N LEU A 103 -10.61 -7.23 -0.11
CA LEU A 103 -9.80 -8.21 0.61
C LEU A 103 -8.86 -8.92 -0.36
N ILE A 104 -7.60 -9.07 0.04
CA ILE A 104 -6.59 -9.73 -0.78
C ILE A 104 -6.78 -11.24 -0.68
N THR A 105 -7.13 -11.84 -1.81
CA THR A 105 -7.12 -13.29 -2.05
C THR A 105 -6.05 -13.63 -3.09
N ASP A 106 -5.82 -14.91 -3.35
CA ASP A 106 -4.88 -15.33 -4.40
C ASP A 106 -5.34 -14.84 -5.78
N GLU A 107 -6.66 -14.82 -6.03
CA GLU A 107 -7.23 -14.28 -7.28
C GLU A 107 -6.97 -12.77 -7.42
N VAL A 108 -7.08 -12.01 -6.33
CA VAL A 108 -6.78 -10.57 -6.33
C VAL A 108 -5.30 -10.33 -6.62
N ILE A 109 -4.40 -11.13 -6.05
CA ILE A 109 -2.95 -11.04 -6.34
C ILE A 109 -2.68 -11.30 -7.82
N GLU A 110 -3.29 -12.32 -8.41
CA GLU A 110 -3.12 -12.62 -9.85
C GLU A 110 -3.64 -11.49 -10.74
N GLU A 111 -4.75 -10.85 -10.38
CA GLU A 111 -5.24 -9.68 -11.12
C GLU A 111 -4.31 -8.47 -10.99
N ILE A 112 -3.73 -8.24 -9.81
CA ILE A 112 -2.71 -7.18 -9.62
C ILE A 112 -1.47 -7.48 -10.48
N LYS A 113 -1.04 -8.74 -10.56
CA LYS A 113 0.07 -9.16 -11.43
C LYS A 113 -0.20 -8.88 -12.90
N LYS A 114 -1.42 -9.16 -13.40
CA LYS A 114 -1.83 -8.85 -14.78
C LYS A 114 -1.76 -7.35 -15.09
N CYS A 115 -2.00 -6.49 -14.11
CA CYS A 115 -1.87 -5.04 -14.26
C CYS A 115 -0.41 -4.55 -14.23
N SER A 116 0.57 -5.44 -14.03
CA SER A 116 1.99 -5.06 -13.97
C SER A 116 2.52 -4.49 -15.29
N ASP A 117 1.99 -4.90 -16.43
CA ASP A 117 2.35 -4.33 -17.73
C ASP A 117 1.96 -2.84 -17.85
N LEU A 118 0.92 -2.43 -17.13
CA LEU A 118 0.46 -1.03 -17.06
C LEU A 118 1.17 -0.22 -15.96
N ALA A 119 1.78 -0.89 -14.98
CA ALA A 119 2.51 -0.27 -13.87
C ALA A 119 3.77 -1.10 -13.48
N PRO A 120 4.74 -1.27 -14.41
CA PRO A 120 5.86 -2.21 -14.24
C PRO A 120 6.82 -1.83 -13.11
N LEU A 121 6.87 -0.56 -12.71
CA LEU A 121 7.73 -0.09 -11.63
C LEU A 121 7.07 -0.19 -10.24
N HIS A 122 5.75 -0.42 -10.18
CA HIS A 122 4.98 -0.30 -8.94
C HIS A 122 4.27 -1.60 -8.54
N ASN A 123 3.46 -2.18 -9.42
CA ASN A 123 2.66 -3.35 -9.08
C ASN A 123 3.50 -4.56 -8.66
N PRO A 124 4.63 -4.91 -9.32
CA PRO A 124 5.48 -6.01 -8.86
C PRO A 124 6.00 -5.81 -7.44
N ALA A 125 6.39 -4.58 -7.08
CA ALA A 125 6.86 -4.26 -5.73
C ALA A 125 5.73 -4.38 -4.68
N ALA A 126 4.52 -3.97 -5.05
CA ALA A 126 3.36 -4.12 -4.18
C ALA A 126 3.03 -5.60 -3.94
N VAL A 127 3.10 -6.44 -4.98
CA VAL A 127 2.92 -7.90 -4.85
C VAL A 127 3.98 -8.51 -3.93
N LEU A 128 5.26 -8.12 -4.09
CA LEU A 128 6.32 -8.57 -3.16
C LEU A 128 6.01 -8.22 -1.71
N GLY A 129 5.51 -7.02 -1.45
CA GLY A 129 5.10 -6.61 -0.11
C GLY A 129 3.92 -7.43 0.44
N ILE A 130 2.94 -7.75 -0.39
CA ILE A 130 1.81 -8.61 0.00
C ILE A 130 2.30 -10.03 0.32
N GLU A 131 3.10 -10.63 -0.58
CA GLU A 131 3.63 -11.98 -0.41
C GLU A 131 4.54 -12.09 0.82
N ALA A 132 5.34 -11.06 1.10
CA ALA A 132 6.14 -10.98 2.31
C ALA A 132 5.26 -10.92 3.57
N CYS A 133 4.20 -10.11 3.58
CA CYS A 133 3.23 -10.09 4.68
C CYS A 133 2.55 -11.44 4.89
N LYS A 134 2.15 -12.13 3.81
CA LYS A 134 1.55 -13.49 3.92
C LYS A 134 2.48 -14.49 4.61
N LYS A 135 3.78 -14.38 4.41
CA LYS A 135 4.76 -15.24 5.07
C LYS A 135 4.98 -14.89 6.54
N VAL A 136 5.10 -13.59 6.85
CA VAL A 136 5.42 -13.12 8.21
C VAL A 136 4.19 -13.17 9.13
N VAL A 137 3.01 -12.84 8.61
CA VAL A 137 1.74 -12.79 9.36
C VAL A 137 0.60 -13.48 8.58
N PRO A 138 0.65 -14.81 8.42
CA PRO A 138 -0.22 -15.56 7.49
C PRO A 138 -1.72 -15.45 7.79
N ASN A 139 -2.09 -15.19 9.03
CA ASN A 139 -3.49 -15.10 9.46
C ASN A 139 -4.04 -13.66 9.45
N MET A 140 -3.22 -12.68 9.09
CA MET A 140 -3.62 -11.28 9.07
C MET A 140 -4.50 -10.97 7.86
N LYS A 141 -5.62 -10.30 8.08
CA LYS A 141 -6.44 -9.78 7.00
C LYS A 141 -5.69 -8.71 6.23
N MET A 142 -5.67 -8.81 4.92
CA MET A 142 -5.03 -7.83 4.04
C MET A 142 -6.04 -7.23 3.07
N VAL A 143 -5.93 -5.92 2.84
CA VAL A 143 -6.84 -5.17 1.97
C VAL A 143 -6.01 -4.42 0.93
N ALA A 144 -6.37 -4.55 -0.34
CA ALA A 144 -5.82 -3.76 -1.43
C ALA A 144 -6.63 -2.49 -1.64
N VAL A 145 -5.94 -1.35 -1.72
CA VAL A 145 -6.51 -0.03 -2.05
C VAL A 145 -5.82 0.48 -3.30
N PHE A 146 -6.59 0.78 -4.34
CA PHE A 146 -6.06 1.07 -5.67
C PHE A 146 -6.09 2.57 -5.96
N ASP A 147 -4.96 3.11 -6.45
CA ASP A 147 -4.87 4.52 -6.87
C ASP A 147 -5.80 4.83 -8.05
N THR A 148 -6.12 3.83 -8.87
CA THR A 148 -7.01 3.96 -10.03
C THR A 148 -8.49 3.87 -9.70
N ALA A 149 -8.87 3.40 -8.51
CA ALA A 149 -10.27 3.10 -8.17
C ALA A 149 -11.18 4.32 -8.26
N PHE A 150 -10.78 5.45 -7.71
CA PHE A 150 -11.54 6.71 -7.74
C PHE A 150 -11.93 7.15 -9.16
N HIS A 151 -11.09 6.84 -10.14
CA HIS A 151 -11.24 7.28 -11.53
C HIS A 151 -12.05 6.30 -12.40
N GLN A 152 -12.59 5.24 -11.84
CA GLN A 152 -13.40 4.26 -12.60
C GLN A 152 -14.74 4.84 -13.09
N THR A 153 -15.17 5.96 -12.51
CA THR A 153 -16.38 6.68 -12.93
C THR A 153 -16.19 7.56 -14.17
N ILE A 154 -14.96 7.67 -14.71
CA ILE A 154 -14.71 8.43 -15.95
C ILE A 154 -15.48 7.76 -17.11
N PRO A 155 -16.36 8.47 -17.83
CA PRO A 155 -17.15 7.87 -18.89
C PRO A 155 -16.29 7.50 -20.11
N LYS A 156 -16.75 6.50 -20.88
CA LYS A 156 -15.98 5.86 -21.96
C LYS A 156 -15.46 6.84 -23.00
N GLU A 157 -16.28 7.78 -23.42
CA GLU A 157 -15.92 8.82 -24.39
C GLU A 157 -14.80 9.75 -23.93
N ARG A 158 -14.49 9.76 -22.62
CA ARG A 158 -13.42 10.58 -22.05
C ARG A 158 -12.16 9.79 -21.74
N TYR A 159 -12.26 8.47 -21.47
CA TYR A 159 -11.09 7.66 -21.17
C TYR A 159 -10.47 7.01 -22.41
N ILE A 160 -11.20 6.83 -23.51
CA ILE A 160 -10.64 6.26 -24.75
C ILE A 160 -9.72 7.29 -25.42
N TYR A 161 -8.55 6.83 -25.87
CA TYR A 161 -7.65 7.64 -26.69
C TYR A 161 -8.09 7.62 -28.17
N PRO A 162 -7.83 8.69 -28.94
CA PRO A 162 -8.10 8.74 -30.38
C PRO A 162 -7.05 7.93 -31.18
N VAL A 163 -6.97 6.64 -30.89
CA VAL A 163 -6.12 5.65 -31.56
C VAL A 163 -6.99 4.46 -31.97
N PRO A 164 -6.54 3.56 -32.85
CA PRO A 164 -7.34 2.40 -33.24
C PRO A 164 -7.86 1.63 -32.01
N TYR A 165 -9.19 1.45 -31.96
CA TYR A 165 -9.92 0.91 -30.80
C TYR A 165 -9.41 -0.47 -30.35
N LYS A 166 -8.84 -1.27 -31.27
CA LYS A 166 -8.19 -2.56 -30.98
C LYS A 166 -7.13 -2.51 -29.89
N TYR A 167 -6.49 -1.35 -29.67
CA TYR A 167 -5.51 -1.21 -28.59
C TYR A 167 -6.17 -1.17 -27.21
N TYR A 168 -7.33 -0.57 -27.11
CA TYR A 168 -8.13 -0.67 -25.89
C TYR A 168 -8.60 -2.10 -25.66
N GLU A 169 -9.21 -2.73 -26.67
CA GLU A 169 -9.76 -4.09 -26.52
C GLU A 169 -8.71 -5.13 -26.18
N LYS A 170 -7.52 -5.05 -26.80
CA LYS A 170 -6.48 -6.06 -26.64
C LYS A 170 -5.54 -5.80 -25.47
N TYR A 171 -5.26 -4.54 -25.16
CA TYR A 171 -4.19 -4.16 -24.23
C TYR A 171 -4.68 -3.25 -23.08
N GLY A 172 -5.97 -2.91 -23.03
CA GLY A 172 -6.49 -2.01 -22.01
C GLY A 172 -5.96 -0.57 -22.13
N VAL A 173 -5.53 -0.14 -23.34
CA VAL A 173 -4.97 1.20 -23.56
C VAL A 173 -6.07 2.24 -23.48
N ARG A 174 -6.11 2.94 -22.36
CA ARG A 174 -7.05 4.01 -22.05
C ARG A 174 -6.44 5.00 -21.07
N LYS A 175 -7.13 6.11 -20.79
CA LYS A 175 -6.79 6.96 -19.64
C LYS A 175 -7.21 6.26 -18.36
N TYR A 176 -6.27 6.17 -17.44
CA TYR A 176 -6.48 5.83 -16.03
C TYR A 176 -6.10 7.07 -15.21
N GLY A 177 -6.76 7.32 -14.10
CA GLY A 177 -6.30 8.29 -13.13
C GLY A 177 -5.49 7.58 -12.04
N PHE A 178 -4.61 8.31 -11.36
CA PHE A 178 -3.78 7.80 -10.27
C PHE A 178 -3.94 8.68 -9.03
N HIS A 179 -3.35 8.23 -7.92
CA HIS A 179 -3.44 8.92 -6.62
C HIS A 179 -4.89 9.15 -6.17
N GLY A 180 -5.80 8.23 -6.51
CA GLY A 180 -7.23 8.35 -6.21
C GLY A 180 -7.54 8.49 -4.72
N THR A 181 -6.69 7.98 -3.85
CA THR A 181 -6.78 8.17 -2.40
C THR A 181 -6.61 9.65 -1.98
N SER A 182 -5.85 10.45 -2.73
CA SER A 182 -5.70 11.89 -2.48
C SER A 182 -6.99 12.69 -2.76
N PRO A 183 -7.60 12.62 -3.97
CA PRO A 183 -8.89 13.29 -4.22
C PRO A 183 -9.98 12.88 -3.24
N VAL A 184 -10.06 11.60 -2.86
CA VAL A 184 -11.01 11.12 -1.84
C VAL A 184 -10.79 11.85 -0.52
N SER A 185 -9.55 11.98 -0.06
CA SER A 185 -9.23 12.71 1.18
C SER A 185 -9.66 14.17 1.10
N TYR A 186 -9.39 14.85 -0.03
CA TYR A 186 -9.79 16.24 -0.22
C TYR A 186 -11.32 16.41 -0.23
N THR A 187 -12.06 15.54 -0.91
CA THR A 187 -13.52 15.62 -0.96
C THR A 187 -14.19 15.36 0.39
N HIS A 188 -13.61 14.50 1.22
CA HIS A 188 -14.15 14.18 2.54
C HIS A 188 -13.70 15.14 3.66
N LEU A 189 -12.49 15.75 3.53
CA LEU A 189 -11.93 16.61 4.57
C LEU A 189 -12.14 18.12 4.33
N THR A 190 -12.39 18.54 3.10
CA THR A 190 -12.42 19.96 2.71
C THR A 190 -13.76 20.45 2.17
N LEU A 191 -14.82 19.65 2.18
CA LEU A 191 -16.16 20.18 1.91
C LEU A 191 -16.54 21.14 3.03
N PRO A 192 -16.68 22.46 2.75
CA PRO A 192 -17.20 23.36 3.77
C PRO A 192 -18.63 22.93 4.08
N THR A 193 -18.90 22.69 5.34
CA THR A 193 -20.25 22.62 5.86
C THR A 193 -20.86 24.02 5.71
N THR A 194 -21.56 24.25 4.61
CA THR A 194 -22.46 25.39 4.46
C THR A 194 -23.75 25.11 5.19
#